data_179bcbd1300b847c6171613e2881c888
#
_entry.id   179bcbd1300b847c6171613e2881c888
#
_cell.length_a   1.000
_cell.length_b   1.000
_cell.length_c   1.000
_cell.angle_alpha   90.00
_cell.angle_beta   90.00
_cell.angle_gamma   90.00
#
_symmetry.space_group_name_H-M   'P 1'
#
loop_
_entity.id
_entity.type
_entity.pdbx_description
1 polymer ?
#
loop_
_entity_poly.entity_id
_entity_poly.type
_entity_poly.pdbx_seq_one_letter_code
_entity_poly.pdbx_strand_id
1 'polypeptide(L)'
;MSNRFSRRGLLKTSAVAGGALALPTIFTGQARAFTNEPTGDTVTLGFNVPQSGPYADEGGDQLRALELAVEHLNGTGSDNGMLETFTYGDGSPTQLGGDGILGKRVEYVTGDTQTNTDAARASARSMIEKDGATLITGGSSSGPAVAVQALCQEAGVIFMAGLTHANDTTGKDRRANGFRHFFNSYMSGAALAPVLRNAYGDDRKAYYLTADYNWGYTTEQAITEATEAIGWETVNKVLTPVGQGDFSSYITPVLGSGADTLVLVHYGGDMVNSLTNAVQFGLREAQANGKDFQIVVPLFSRLMARGAGENIAGIFGSTNWHWSLTDAGSQAFTRSFGTKYGFPPSQAAHTAYCQVLLYADAVTRAGSFNPCSVVEALETGDGLPGIDDPENTGFVFDGLGNGPTLYRAADHQCFKDVLVVRGKENPESEFDLLEIVEVTPTEQVWYASDHPQFAGGNLGTCNPGA
;
A
#
# COMPACT_ATOMS: atom_id res chain seq x y z
N MET A 1 -49.55 44.79 -17.90
CA MET A 1 -49.85 43.94 -19.05
C MET A 1 -48.64 43.09 -19.32
N SER A 2 -48.75 41.78 -18.98
CA SER A 2 -47.66 40.81 -19.04
C SER A 2 -47.52 40.24 -20.46
N ASN A 3 -46.29 40.10 -20.95
CA ASN A 3 -46.07 39.25 -22.10
C ASN A 3 -44.99 38.19 -21.74
N ARG A 4 -45.47 36.98 -21.54
CA ARG A 4 -44.67 35.77 -21.47
C ARG A 4 -44.27 35.33 -22.88
N PHE A 5 -42.99 35.14 -23.15
CA PHE A 5 -42.51 34.45 -24.34
C PHE A 5 -42.27 32.97 -24.06
N SER A 6 -42.99 32.11 -24.77
CA SER A 6 -42.98 30.66 -24.70
C SER A 6 -41.81 30.08 -25.52
N ARG A 7 -41.12 29.10 -24.91
CA ARG A 7 -40.07 28.28 -25.54
C ARG A 7 -40.69 27.14 -26.38
N ARG A 8 -41.27 27.45 -27.54
CA ARG A 8 -41.63 26.43 -28.54
C ARG A 8 -41.78 27.08 -29.91
N GLY A 9 -40.73 26.91 -30.72
CA GLY A 9 -40.81 27.26 -32.12
C GLY A 9 -39.48 27.57 -32.76
N LEU A 10 -38.63 26.58 -32.98
CA LEU A 10 -37.68 26.58 -34.12
C LEU A 10 -37.18 25.14 -34.35
N LEU A 11 -38.01 24.36 -34.99
CA LEU A 11 -37.59 23.16 -35.70
C LEU A 11 -38.33 23.19 -37.03
N LYS A 12 -37.62 23.48 -38.11
CA LYS A 12 -37.80 22.84 -39.43
C LYS A 12 -36.95 23.51 -40.51
N THR A 13 -36.31 22.60 -41.27
CA THR A 13 -35.68 22.77 -42.61
C THR A 13 -34.25 23.34 -42.58
N SER A 14 -33.21 22.67 -43.09
CA SER A 14 -33.13 21.89 -44.34
C SER A 14 -31.87 20.98 -44.31
N ALA A 15 -31.99 19.81 -44.91
CA ALA A 15 -30.89 18.93 -45.24
C ALA A 15 -30.07 19.44 -46.39
N VAL A 16 -28.74 19.50 -46.29
CA VAL A 16 -27.81 19.40 -47.40
C VAL A 16 -26.62 18.56 -46.98
N ALA A 17 -26.35 17.52 -47.73
CA ALA A 17 -25.25 16.60 -47.56
C ALA A 17 -23.91 17.31 -47.84
N GLY A 18 -22.96 17.16 -46.91
CA GLY A 18 -21.58 17.54 -47.09
C GLY A 18 -20.75 16.83 -46.03
N GLY A 19 -19.98 15.81 -46.44
CA GLY A 19 -19.06 15.09 -45.58
C GLY A 19 -18.02 16.06 -45.01
N ALA A 20 -18.09 16.29 -43.70
CA ALA A 20 -17.06 16.93 -42.95
C ALA A 20 -16.35 15.86 -42.09
N LEU A 21 -15.08 15.63 -42.40
CA LEU A 21 -14.12 14.94 -41.54
C LEU A 21 -14.23 15.53 -40.13
N ALA A 22 -14.63 14.72 -39.16
CA ALA A 22 -14.57 15.11 -37.77
C ALA A 22 -13.08 15.19 -37.38
N LEU A 23 -12.57 16.42 -37.34
CA LEU A 23 -11.33 16.72 -36.63
C LEU A 23 -11.61 16.52 -35.14
N PRO A 24 -10.70 15.84 -34.40
CA PRO A 24 -10.85 15.78 -32.96
C PRO A 24 -10.87 17.22 -32.43
N THR A 25 -11.92 17.56 -31.71
CA THR A 25 -11.98 18.79 -30.91
C THR A 25 -10.90 18.70 -29.85
N ILE A 26 -9.76 19.34 -30.13
CA ILE A 26 -8.78 19.65 -29.11
C ILE A 26 -9.50 20.56 -28.12
N PHE A 27 -9.83 20.05 -26.95
CA PHE A 27 -10.20 20.85 -25.80
C PHE A 27 -8.98 21.70 -25.42
N THR A 28 -8.86 22.90 -25.96
CA THR A 28 -8.00 23.94 -25.43
C THR A 28 -8.67 24.57 -24.21
N GLY A 29 -8.95 23.78 -23.17
CA GLY A 29 -9.01 24.30 -21.83
C GLY A 29 -7.59 24.77 -21.51
N GLN A 30 -7.42 26.04 -21.13
CA GLN A 30 -6.17 26.53 -20.58
C GLN A 30 -5.83 25.55 -19.43
N ALA A 31 -4.82 24.72 -19.63
CA ALA A 31 -4.26 23.93 -18.56
C ALA A 31 -3.80 24.93 -17.51
N ARG A 32 -4.50 25.02 -16.38
CA ARG A 32 -4.00 25.75 -15.23
C ARG A 32 -2.68 25.11 -14.88
N ALA A 33 -1.60 25.89 -14.92
CA ALA A 33 -0.32 25.46 -14.42
C ALA A 33 -0.52 24.98 -12.96
N PHE A 34 -0.06 23.81 -12.63
CA PHE A 34 -0.08 23.37 -11.22
C PHE A 34 1.16 23.91 -10.50
N THR A 35 1.12 23.94 -9.18
CA THR A 35 2.14 24.61 -8.35
C THR A 35 3.56 24.14 -8.65
N ASN A 36 3.78 22.83 -8.87
CA ASN A 36 5.11 22.22 -9.08
C ASN A 36 5.31 21.72 -10.52
N GLU A 37 4.81 22.45 -11.52
CA GLU A 37 5.07 22.10 -12.94
C GLU A 37 6.57 22.10 -13.24
N PRO A 38 7.15 20.96 -13.67
CA PRO A 38 8.58 20.92 -14.01
C PRO A 38 8.89 21.75 -15.25
N THR A 39 9.62 22.85 -15.07
CA THR A 39 9.92 23.81 -16.16
C THR A 39 11.25 23.55 -16.87
N GLY A 40 12.13 22.72 -16.30
CA GLY A 40 13.45 22.37 -16.85
C GLY A 40 13.50 20.95 -17.42
N ASP A 41 14.73 20.42 -17.50
CA ASP A 41 15.03 19.08 -18.01
C ASP A 41 14.96 17.99 -16.92
N THR A 42 14.57 18.37 -15.71
CA THR A 42 14.45 17.47 -14.55
C THR A 42 13.05 17.51 -13.94
N VAL A 43 12.69 16.42 -13.24
CA VAL A 43 11.52 16.33 -12.38
C VAL A 43 11.97 15.82 -11.02
N THR A 44 11.49 16.44 -9.93
CA THR A 44 11.83 16.07 -8.56
C THR A 44 10.74 15.23 -7.93
N LEU A 45 11.12 14.09 -7.34
CA LEU A 45 10.26 13.23 -6.52
C LEU A 45 10.66 13.34 -5.04
N GLY A 46 9.69 13.32 -4.14
CA GLY A 46 9.90 13.39 -2.70
C GLY A 46 9.74 12.03 -2.03
N PHE A 47 10.80 11.53 -1.38
CA PHE A 47 10.84 10.24 -0.68
C PHE A 47 10.82 10.45 0.82
N ASN A 48 9.62 10.38 1.40
CA ASN A 48 9.36 10.70 2.81
C ASN A 48 9.18 9.41 3.63
N VAL A 49 10.29 8.79 4.02
CA VAL A 49 10.34 7.48 4.69
C VAL A 49 10.91 7.61 6.11
N PRO A 50 10.60 6.68 7.04
CA PRO A 50 11.23 6.67 8.35
C PRO A 50 12.69 6.21 8.22
N GLN A 51 13.63 7.13 8.36
CA GLN A 51 15.07 6.83 8.39
C GLN A 51 15.57 6.64 9.83
N SER A 52 14.74 6.99 10.81
CA SER A 52 14.95 6.76 12.24
C SER A 52 13.65 6.38 12.93
N GLY A 53 13.71 5.94 14.21
CA GLY A 53 12.55 5.51 14.98
C GLY A 53 12.21 4.02 14.78
N PRO A 54 11.04 3.55 15.29
CA PRO A 54 10.70 2.12 15.38
C PRO A 54 10.54 1.42 14.02
N TYR A 55 10.39 2.15 12.91
CA TYR A 55 10.24 1.60 11.55
C TYR A 55 11.41 1.98 10.62
N ALA A 56 12.58 2.30 11.18
CA ALA A 56 13.76 2.70 10.40
C ALA A 56 14.25 1.64 9.42
N ASP A 57 14.18 0.35 9.78
CA ASP A 57 14.59 -0.75 8.90
C ASP A 57 13.71 -0.82 7.65
N GLU A 58 12.39 -0.66 7.81
CA GLU A 58 11.43 -0.63 6.72
C GLU A 58 11.65 0.60 5.83
N GLY A 59 11.88 1.76 6.43
CA GLY A 59 12.18 3.00 5.71
C GLY A 59 13.50 2.93 4.94
N GLY A 60 14.52 2.31 5.51
CA GLY A 60 15.80 2.09 4.84
C GLY A 60 15.67 1.19 3.60
N ASP A 61 14.86 0.14 3.68
CA ASP A 61 14.60 -0.76 2.54
C ASP A 61 13.74 -0.07 1.46
N GLN A 62 12.75 0.73 1.87
CA GLN A 62 11.98 1.59 0.95
C GLN A 62 12.89 2.57 0.21
N LEU A 63 13.78 3.29 0.91
CA LEU A 63 14.67 4.28 0.28
C LEU A 63 15.57 3.64 -0.77
N ARG A 64 16.18 2.48 -0.48
CA ARG A 64 16.98 1.72 -1.46
C ARG A 64 16.19 1.40 -2.73
N ALA A 65 14.94 0.99 -2.58
CA ALA A 65 14.08 0.65 -3.71
C ALA A 65 13.63 1.88 -4.50
N LEU A 66 13.37 3.01 -3.84
CA LEU A 66 13.05 4.28 -4.48
C LEU A 66 14.24 4.81 -5.30
N GLU A 67 15.46 4.73 -4.75
CA GLU A 67 16.71 5.06 -5.47
C GLU A 67 16.91 4.15 -6.69
N LEU A 68 16.69 2.85 -6.54
CA LEU A 68 16.79 1.87 -7.63
C LEU A 68 15.75 2.16 -8.75
N ALA A 69 14.53 2.53 -8.39
CA ALA A 69 13.51 2.91 -9.37
C ALA A 69 13.92 4.15 -10.17
N VAL A 70 14.51 5.17 -9.52
CA VAL A 70 15.04 6.35 -10.20
C VAL A 70 16.19 6.00 -11.15
N GLU A 71 17.08 5.09 -10.77
CA GLU A 71 18.14 4.62 -11.65
C GLU A 71 17.59 3.92 -12.90
N HIS A 72 16.60 3.04 -12.74
CA HIS A 72 15.97 2.37 -13.87
C HIS A 72 15.21 3.35 -14.78
N LEU A 73 14.43 4.27 -14.22
CA LEU A 73 13.75 5.30 -14.98
C LEU A 73 14.70 6.21 -15.77
N ASN A 74 15.90 6.45 -15.27
CA ASN A 74 16.93 7.25 -15.94
C ASN A 74 17.87 6.42 -16.84
N GLY A 75 17.69 5.10 -16.95
CA GLY A 75 18.58 4.22 -17.71
C GLY A 75 20.02 4.17 -17.19
N THR A 76 20.23 4.44 -15.90
CA THR A 76 21.56 4.45 -15.26
C THR A 76 21.83 3.22 -14.40
N GLY A 77 20.85 2.32 -14.26
CA GLY A 77 20.97 1.05 -13.56
C GLY A 77 21.83 0.03 -14.30
N SER A 78 22.22 -1.03 -13.60
CA SER A 78 22.97 -2.16 -14.20
C SER A 78 22.06 -3.07 -15.05
N ASP A 79 20.78 -2.97 -14.89
CA ASP A 79 19.71 -3.63 -15.68
C ASP A 79 18.50 -2.69 -15.77
N ASN A 80 17.41 -3.13 -16.39
CA ASN A 80 16.19 -2.34 -16.52
C ASN A 80 15.16 -2.63 -15.39
N GLY A 81 15.53 -3.47 -14.41
CA GLY A 81 14.63 -3.87 -13.32
C GLY A 81 13.30 -4.45 -13.81
N MET A 82 12.21 -3.97 -13.22
CA MET A 82 10.87 -4.38 -13.63
C MET A 82 10.32 -3.65 -14.87
N LEU A 83 11.03 -2.68 -15.47
CA LEU A 83 10.55 -1.97 -16.66
C LEU A 83 10.26 -2.93 -17.83
N GLU A 84 11.06 -4.00 -17.97
CA GLU A 84 10.86 -5.02 -19.03
C GLU A 84 9.67 -5.94 -18.78
N THR A 85 9.25 -6.12 -17.55
CA THR A 85 8.14 -6.99 -17.16
C THR A 85 6.85 -6.21 -16.93
N PHE A 86 6.95 -4.89 -16.75
CA PHE A 86 5.81 -4.03 -16.46
C PHE A 86 4.96 -3.84 -17.71
N THR A 87 3.73 -4.33 -17.65
CA THR A 87 2.75 -4.29 -18.74
C THR A 87 1.42 -3.73 -18.24
N TYR A 88 0.52 -3.45 -19.17
CA TYR A 88 -0.88 -3.16 -18.87
C TYR A 88 -1.70 -4.45 -18.75
N GLY A 89 -2.92 -4.36 -18.23
CA GLY A 89 -3.80 -5.51 -18.05
C GLY A 89 -4.14 -6.30 -19.33
N ASP A 90 -3.97 -5.69 -20.50
CA ASP A 90 -4.10 -6.36 -21.81
C ASP A 90 -2.80 -7.01 -22.30
N GLY A 91 -1.73 -6.96 -21.50
CA GLY A 91 -0.41 -7.49 -21.83
C GLY A 91 0.44 -6.59 -22.72
N SER A 92 -0.04 -5.40 -23.09
CA SER A 92 0.78 -4.46 -23.86
C SER A 92 1.88 -3.83 -22.96
N PRO A 93 3.09 -3.57 -23.52
CA PRO A 93 4.16 -2.97 -22.74
C PRO A 93 3.88 -1.53 -22.37
N THR A 94 4.39 -1.10 -21.22
CA THR A 94 4.38 0.33 -20.84
C THR A 94 5.34 1.13 -21.73
N GLN A 95 5.22 2.46 -21.66
CA GLN A 95 6.08 3.39 -22.42
C GLN A 95 7.34 3.80 -21.63
N LEU A 96 7.62 3.17 -20.48
CA LEU A 96 8.80 3.50 -19.67
C LEU A 96 10.05 2.88 -20.29
N GLY A 97 10.94 3.70 -20.81
CA GLY A 97 12.12 3.27 -21.60
C GLY A 97 13.47 3.57 -20.97
N GLY A 98 13.52 4.10 -19.76
CA GLY A 98 14.80 4.47 -19.13
C GLY A 98 15.32 5.84 -19.58
N ASP A 99 14.49 6.71 -20.11
CA ASP A 99 14.78 8.06 -20.57
C ASP A 99 14.14 9.16 -19.67
N GLY A 100 13.84 8.78 -18.42
CA GLY A 100 13.19 9.62 -17.44
C GLY A 100 11.67 9.55 -17.52
N ILE A 101 10.99 10.61 -17.12
CA ILE A 101 9.55 10.75 -17.18
C ILE A 101 9.21 11.90 -18.13
N LEU A 102 8.51 11.62 -19.24
CA LEU A 102 8.27 12.58 -20.33
C LEU A 102 9.57 13.26 -20.84
N GLY A 103 10.65 12.47 -20.93
CA GLY A 103 11.97 12.96 -21.36
C GLY A 103 12.69 13.84 -20.34
N LYS A 104 12.16 13.98 -19.11
CA LYS A 104 12.81 14.69 -18.02
C LYS A 104 13.54 13.71 -17.13
N ARG A 105 14.81 14.01 -16.83
CA ARG A 105 15.59 13.24 -15.86
C ARG A 105 14.92 13.28 -14.48
N VAL A 106 14.79 12.12 -13.85
CA VAL A 106 14.23 12.01 -12.51
C VAL A 106 15.31 12.33 -11.47
N GLU A 107 15.02 13.30 -10.61
CA GLU A 107 15.78 13.60 -9.40
C GLU A 107 14.91 13.36 -8.18
N TYR A 108 15.50 13.25 -6.99
CA TYR A 108 14.74 13.03 -5.76
C TYR A 108 15.32 13.77 -4.58
N VAL A 109 14.46 14.04 -3.62
CA VAL A 109 14.81 14.53 -2.28
C VAL A 109 14.25 13.58 -1.24
N THR A 110 14.90 13.48 -0.09
CA THR A 110 14.51 12.57 0.97
C THR A 110 14.16 13.30 2.26
N GLY A 111 13.27 12.74 3.06
CA GLY A 111 12.92 13.21 4.39
C GLY A 111 12.79 12.05 5.37
N ASP A 112 13.09 12.34 6.64
CA ASP A 112 12.91 11.39 7.73
C ASP A 112 11.58 11.66 8.43
N THR A 113 10.65 10.71 8.34
CA THR A 113 9.36 10.81 9.05
C THR A 113 9.48 10.51 10.54
N GLN A 114 10.58 9.88 10.99
CA GLN A 114 10.79 9.43 12.38
C GLN A 114 9.63 8.60 12.95
N THR A 115 8.80 8.02 12.08
CA THR A 115 7.51 7.39 12.46
C THR A 115 6.59 8.38 13.21
N ASN A 116 6.74 9.68 12.98
CA ASN A 116 6.06 10.76 13.68
C ASN A 116 5.30 11.66 12.70
N THR A 117 4.06 12.01 13.05
CA THR A 117 3.15 12.78 12.18
C THR A 117 3.67 14.18 11.87
N ASP A 118 4.19 14.90 12.88
CA ASP A 118 4.64 16.29 12.70
C ASP A 118 5.93 16.35 11.88
N ALA A 119 6.88 15.44 12.15
CA ALA A 119 8.11 15.29 11.36
C ALA A 119 7.80 14.95 9.90
N ALA A 120 6.89 14.00 9.66
CA ALA A 120 6.46 13.61 8.32
C ALA A 120 5.81 14.77 7.53
N ARG A 121 4.93 15.54 8.17
CA ARG A 121 4.32 16.72 7.55
C ARG A 121 5.35 17.82 7.25
N ALA A 122 6.26 18.08 8.19
CA ALA A 122 7.28 19.12 8.03
C ALA A 122 8.23 18.79 6.88
N SER A 123 8.70 17.54 6.77
CA SER A 123 9.57 17.11 5.69
C SER A 123 8.85 17.11 4.34
N ALA A 124 7.62 16.58 4.24
CA ALA A 124 6.84 16.62 3.02
C ALA A 124 6.56 18.05 2.54
N ARG A 125 6.22 18.97 3.45
CA ARG A 125 6.03 20.38 3.13
C ARG A 125 7.31 21.00 2.57
N SER A 126 8.48 20.70 3.14
CA SER A 126 9.76 21.19 2.62
C SER A 126 10.03 20.70 1.21
N MET A 127 9.80 19.41 0.93
CA MET A 127 9.95 18.82 -0.41
C MET A 127 9.03 19.47 -1.44
N ILE A 128 7.79 19.78 -1.06
CA ILE A 128 6.81 20.42 -1.95
C ILE A 128 7.18 21.88 -2.20
N GLU A 129 7.38 22.67 -1.13
CA GLU A 129 7.50 24.13 -1.21
C GLU A 129 8.90 24.62 -1.62
N LYS A 130 9.97 23.89 -1.26
CA LYS A 130 11.34 24.29 -1.56
C LYS A 130 11.96 23.54 -2.73
N ASP A 131 11.65 22.24 -2.82
CA ASP A 131 12.32 21.38 -3.79
C ASP A 131 11.43 21.09 -5.02
N GLY A 132 10.18 21.53 -5.02
CA GLY A 132 9.26 21.41 -6.15
C GLY A 132 8.85 19.97 -6.45
N ALA A 133 8.79 19.10 -5.43
CA ALA A 133 8.42 17.71 -5.64
C ALA A 133 7.00 17.56 -6.24
N THR A 134 6.88 16.77 -7.30
CA THR A 134 5.61 16.49 -8.01
C THR A 134 4.88 15.27 -7.46
N LEU A 135 5.60 14.40 -6.77
CA LEU A 135 5.13 13.23 -6.06
C LEU A 135 5.72 13.25 -4.64
N ILE A 136 4.91 12.94 -3.64
CA ILE A 136 5.39 12.49 -2.34
C ILE A 136 5.04 11.02 -2.18
N THR A 137 6.03 10.16 -1.89
CA THR A 137 5.80 8.74 -1.61
C THR A 137 6.55 8.33 -0.35
N GLY A 138 6.12 7.23 0.27
CA GLY A 138 6.69 6.67 1.48
C GLY A 138 5.68 6.61 2.61
N GLY A 139 6.19 6.69 3.84
CA GLY A 139 5.41 6.53 5.05
C GLY A 139 5.14 5.07 5.36
N SER A 140 5.83 4.53 6.35
CA SER A 140 5.61 3.17 6.86
C SER A 140 4.62 3.15 8.02
N SER A 141 4.10 4.29 8.43
CA SER A 141 3.14 4.44 9.52
C SER A 141 1.88 5.14 9.05
N SER A 142 0.72 4.59 9.40
CA SER A 142 -0.56 5.06 8.88
C SER A 142 -0.96 6.46 9.40
N GLY A 143 -0.59 6.82 10.63
CA GLY A 143 -0.83 8.18 11.16
C GLY A 143 -0.10 9.27 10.36
N PRO A 144 1.23 9.19 10.22
CA PRO A 144 1.99 10.05 9.32
C PRO A 144 1.45 10.10 7.89
N ALA A 145 1.10 8.95 7.31
CA ALA A 145 0.62 8.89 5.93
C ALA A 145 -0.70 9.65 5.72
N VAL A 146 -1.67 9.50 6.61
CA VAL A 146 -2.95 10.26 6.56
C VAL A 146 -2.69 11.77 6.61
N ALA A 147 -1.78 12.22 7.47
CA ALA A 147 -1.44 13.63 7.60
C ALA A 147 -0.70 14.20 6.37
N VAL A 148 0.20 13.41 5.78
CA VAL A 148 0.91 13.78 4.53
C VAL A 148 -0.06 13.77 3.35
N GLN A 149 -0.97 12.80 3.27
CA GLN A 149 -2.03 12.74 2.24
C GLN A 149 -2.89 14.00 2.25
N ALA A 150 -3.32 14.46 3.43
CA ALA A 150 -4.08 15.70 3.57
C ALA A 150 -3.26 16.93 3.10
N LEU A 151 -1.98 17.01 3.47
CA LEU A 151 -1.08 18.06 3.00
C LEU A 151 -0.91 18.04 1.48
N CYS A 152 -0.71 16.88 0.87
CA CYS A 152 -0.56 16.75 -0.58
C CYS A 152 -1.85 17.14 -1.32
N GLN A 153 -3.02 16.80 -0.78
CA GLN A 153 -4.31 17.25 -1.28
C GLN A 153 -4.42 18.78 -1.25
N GLU A 154 -4.01 19.44 -0.16
CA GLU A 154 -4.01 20.89 -0.04
C GLU A 154 -3.03 21.56 -1.01
N ALA A 155 -1.86 20.97 -1.20
CA ALA A 155 -0.79 21.51 -2.04
C ALA A 155 -0.96 21.20 -3.54
N GLY A 156 -1.88 20.32 -3.93
CA GLY A 156 -2.02 19.90 -5.32
C GLY A 156 -0.88 19.01 -5.81
N VAL A 157 -0.45 18.07 -4.98
CA VAL A 157 0.62 17.11 -5.28
C VAL A 157 0.09 15.69 -5.12
N ILE A 158 0.56 14.76 -5.94
CA ILE A 158 0.20 13.34 -5.79
C ILE A 158 0.88 12.77 -4.55
N PHE A 159 0.13 12.01 -3.75
CA PHE A 159 0.65 11.20 -2.66
C PHE A 159 0.43 9.71 -2.93
N MET A 160 1.50 8.92 -2.89
CA MET A 160 1.42 7.47 -2.95
C MET A 160 1.85 6.88 -1.61
N ALA A 161 0.87 6.43 -0.82
CA ALA A 161 1.09 5.83 0.48
C ALA A 161 1.74 4.46 0.34
N GLY A 162 3.00 4.33 0.76
CA GLY A 162 3.75 3.08 0.80
C GLY A 162 3.69 2.45 2.19
N LEU A 163 3.53 1.14 2.25
CA LEU A 163 3.53 0.34 3.47
C LEU A 163 2.50 0.80 4.54
N THR A 164 1.51 1.58 4.16
CA THR A 164 0.45 2.11 5.00
C THR A 164 -0.73 1.15 4.96
N HIS A 165 -1.06 0.52 6.09
CA HIS A 165 -1.97 -0.63 6.12
C HIS A 165 -3.33 -0.35 6.80
N ALA A 166 -3.50 0.77 7.55
CA ALA A 166 -4.78 1.11 8.16
C ALA A 166 -5.90 1.27 7.11
N ASN A 167 -7.10 0.81 7.42
CA ASN A 167 -8.28 1.01 6.57
C ASN A 167 -8.57 2.49 6.33
N ASP A 168 -8.25 3.35 7.29
CA ASP A 168 -8.50 4.80 7.26
C ASP A 168 -7.91 5.50 6.03
N THR A 169 -6.73 5.06 5.55
CA THR A 169 -5.97 5.74 4.48
C THR A 169 -6.77 5.86 3.19
N THR A 170 -7.45 4.80 2.76
CA THR A 170 -8.35 4.76 1.60
C THR A 170 -9.82 4.60 2.01
N GLY A 171 -10.11 4.73 3.30
CA GLY A 171 -11.44 4.79 3.91
C GLY A 171 -11.81 6.22 4.26
N LYS A 172 -12.03 6.50 5.55
CA LYS A 172 -12.51 7.81 6.04
C LYS A 172 -11.58 8.99 5.72
N ASP A 173 -10.29 8.74 5.57
CA ASP A 173 -9.27 9.78 5.31
C ASP A 173 -8.82 9.86 3.85
N ARG A 174 -9.49 9.12 2.93
CA ARG A 174 -9.17 9.14 1.50
C ARG A 174 -9.22 10.53 0.88
N ARG A 175 -8.36 10.80 -0.11
CA ARG A 175 -8.25 12.07 -0.82
C ARG A 175 -8.05 11.82 -2.31
N ALA A 176 -8.55 12.72 -3.16
CA ALA A 176 -8.44 12.60 -4.61
C ALA A 176 -7.00 12.62 -5.14
N ASN A 177 -6.08 13.30 -4.46
CA ASN A 177 -4.65 13.29 -4.83
C ASN A 177 -3.87 12.14 -4.16
N GLY A 178 -4.53 11.22 -3.43
CA GLY A 178 -3.90 10.16 -2.65
C GLY A 178 -4.21 8.76 -3.17
N PHE A 179 -3.18 7.91 -3.32
CA PHE A 179 -3.27 6.50 -3.70
C PHE A 179 -2.54 5.63 -2.71
N ARG A 180 -2.94 4.37 -2.54
CA ARG A 180 -2.23 3.40 -1.70
C ARG A 180 -1.92 2.12 -2.47
N HIS A 181 -0.63 1.81 -2.63
CA HIS A 181 -0.15 0.59 -3.27
C HIS A 181 -0.03 -0.61 -2.32
N PHE A 182 -0.40 -0.46 -1.08
CA PHE A 182 -0.32 -1.53 -0.10
C PHE A 182 -1.72 -2.07 0.23
N PHE A 183 -1.83 -3.38 0.52
CA PHE A 183 -3.08 -3.95 1.00
C PHE A 183 -3.45 -3.36 2.38
N ASN A 184 -4.65 -3.61 2.86
CA ASN A 184 -5.14 -3.00 4.08
C ASN A 184 -5.49 -4.03 5.16
N SER A 185 -5.87 -3.54 6.34
CA SER A 185 -6.21 -4.37 7.50
C SER A 185 -7.37 -5.33 7.22
N TYR A 186 -8.38 -4.90 6.48
CA TYR A 186 -9.50 -5.76 6.07
C TYR A 186 -9.02 -6.94 5.22
N MET A 187 -8.20 -6.67 4.21
CA MET A 187 -7.63 -7.71 3.35
C MET A 187 -6.77 -8.70 4.14
N SER A 188 -6.02 -8.24 5.17
CA SER A 188 -5.31 -9.13 6.09
C SER A 188 -6.24 -10.07 6.81
N GLY A 189 -7.33 -9.56 7.38
CA GLY A 189 -8.34 -10.37 8.08
C GLY A 189 -8.97 -11.41 7.16
N ALA A 190 -9.39 -10.98 5.97
CA ALA A 190 -10.01 -11.84 4.97
C ALA A 190 -9.09 -12.97 4.50
N ALA A 191 -7.79 -12.67 4.30
CA ALA A 191 -6.81 -13.68 3.87
C ALA A 191 -6.39 -14.63 5.00
N LEU A 192 -6.18 -14.10 6.21
CA LEU A 192 -5.66 -14.90 7.34
C LEU A 192 -6.71 -15.83 7.95
N ALA A 193 -7.94 -15.40 8.14
CA ALA A 193 -8.93 -16.16 8.91
C ALA A 193 -9.17 -17.58 8.37
N PRO A 194 -9.33 -17.83 7.05
CA PRO A 194 -9.47 -19.18 6.52
C PRO A 194 -8.26 -20.07 6.80
N VAL A 195 -7.05 -19.52 6.70
CA VAL A 195 -5.80 -20.25 6.95
C VAL A 195 -5.67 -20.58 8.45
N LEU A 196 -5.98 -19.63 9.33
CA LEU A 196 -5.97 -19.84 10.78
C LEU A 196 -7.00 -20.89 11.22
N ARG A 197 -8.20 -20.88 10.61
CA ARG A 197 -9.20 -21.91 10.85
C ARG A 197 -8.69 -23.30 10.47
N ASN A 198 -8.06 -23.41 9.31
CA ASN A 198 -7.51 -24.69 8.84
C ASN A 198 -6.36 -25.19 9.74
N ALA A 199 -5.51 -24.27 10.22
CA ALA A 199 -4.34 -24.60 11.02
C ALA A 199 -4.68 -24.84 12.51
N TYR A 200 -5.59 -24.06 13.07
CA TYR A 200 -5.81 -23.99 14.53
C TYR A 200 -7.22 -24.39 14.99
N GLY A 201 -8.18 -24.57 14.04
CA GLY A 201 -9.59 -24.84 14.35
C GLY A 201 -10.43 -23.57 14.49
N ASP A 202 -11.71 -23.78 14.81
CA ASP A 202 -12.75 -22.74 14.85
C ASP A 202 -13.23 -22.41 16.28
N ASP A 203 -12.55 -22.89 17.31
CA ASP A 203 -12.96 -22.75 18.71
C ASP A 203 -11.83 -22.15 19.59
N ARG A 204 -11.01 -21.24 19.03
CA ARG A 204 -9.93 -20.56 19.76
C ARG A 204 -10.43 -19.39 20.60
N LYS A 205 -9.66 -19.06 21.64
CA LYS A 205 -9.86 -17.90 22.52
C LYS A 205 -8.69 -16.95 22.39
N ALA A 206 -8.94 -15.81 21.73
CA ALA A 206 -7.91 -14.85 21.35
C ALA A 206 -7.77 -13.69 22.35
N TYR A 207 -6.52 -13.38 22.68
CA TYR A 207 -6.11 -12.18 23.41
C TYR A 207 -5.33 -11.29 22.46
N TYR A 208 -5.64 -10.00 22.39
CA TYR A 208 -5.02 -9.04 21.49
C TYR A 208 -4.11 -8.10 22.25
N LEU A 209 -2.86 -7.93 21.79
CA LEU A 209 -2.00 -6.81 22.12
C LEU A 209 -1.86 -5.92 20.91
N THR A 210 -2.29 -4.67 21.04
CA THR A 210 -2.54 -3.78 19.92
C THR A 210 -1.77 -2.49 20.07
N ALA A 211 -1.00 -2.12 19.04
CA ALA A 211 -0.29 -0.84 18.99
C ALA A 211 -1.28 0.34 19.03
N ASP A 212 -1.05 1.29 19.97
CA ASP A 212 -1.97 2.39 20.28
C ASP A 212 -1.92 3.52 19.25
N TYR A 213 -2.36 3.23 18.02
CA TYR A 213 -2.56 4.21 16.94
C TYR A 213 -3.50 3.65 15.86
N ASN A 214 -3.88 4.46 14.88
CA ASN A 214 -4.93 4.14 13.92
C ASN A 214 -4.74 2.80 13.15
N TRP A 215 -3.50 2.42 12.81
CA TRP A 215 -3.26 1.10 12.21
C TRP A 215 -3.60 -0.04 13.17
N GLY A 216 -3.17 0.07 14.41
CA GLY A 216 -3.48 -0.93 15.44
C GLY A 216 -4.99 -1.13 15.57
N TYR A 217 -5.74 -0.03 15.69
CA TYR A 217 -7.21 -0.10 15.86
C TYR A 217 -7.91 -0.74 14.67
N THR A 218 -7.57 -0.34 13.43
CA THR A 218 -8.21 -0.91 12.24
C THR A 218 -7.80 -2.36 12.00
N THR A 219 -6.56 -2.73 12.33
CA THR A 219 -6.09 -4.11 12.18
C THR A 219 -6.69 -5.02 13.25
N GLU A 220 -6.73 -4.57 14.52
CA GLU A 220 -7.43 -5.31 15.58
C GLU A 220 -8.88 -5.55 15.20
N GLN A 221 -9.59 -4.51 14.75
CA GLN A 221 -10.98 -4.65 14.30
C GLN A 221 -11.10 -5.69 13.18
N ALA A 222 -10.31 -5.56 12.12
CA ALA A 222 -10.40 -6.42 10.95
C ALA A 222 -10.09 -7.90 11.28
N ILE A 223 -9.04 -8.16 12.06
CA ILE A 223 -8.69 -9.53 12.47
C ILE A 223 -9.72 -10.10 13.45
N THR A 224 -10.20 -9.28 14.40
CA THR A 224 -11.25 -9.72 15.33
C THR A 224 -12.51 -10.13 14.59
N GLU A 225 -13.06 -9.26 13.72
CA GLU A 225 -14.27 -9.55 12.95
C GLU A 225 -14.09 -10.80 12.07
N ALA A 226 -12.93 -10.95 11.42
CA ALA A 226 -12.65 -12.10 10.57
C ALA A 226 -12.49 -13.41 11.37
N THR A 227 -11.85 -13.38 12.55
CA THR A 227 -11.67 -14.57 13.39
C THR A 227 -12.94 -14.93 14.15
N GLU A 228 -13.75 -13.97 14.59
CA GLU A 228 -15.06 -14.23 15.17
C GLU A 228 -16.03 -14.84 14.14
N ALA A 229 -15.94 -14.41 12.87
CA ALA A 229 -16.75 -15.00 11.78
C ALA A 229 -16.42 -16.49 11.52
N ILE A 230 -15.22 -16.96 11.86
CA ILE A 230 -14.84 -18.37 11.78
C ILE A 230 -15.03 -19.14 13.10
N GLY A 231 -15.56 -18.50 14.16
CA GLY A 231 -15.94 -19.13 15.42
C GLY A 231 -15.00 -18.88 16.62
N TRP A 232 -13.97 -18.04 16.47
CA TRP A 232 -13.12 -17.68 17.59
C TRP A 232 -13.84 -16.76 18.59
N GLU A 233 -13.42 -16.80 19.87
CA GLU A 233 -13.89 -15.92 20.93
C GLU A 233 -12.82 -14.88 21.28
N THR A 234 -13.17 -13.61 21.36
CA THR A 234 -12.28 -12.56 21.87
C THR A 234 -12.35 -12.52 23.39
N VAL A 235 -11.23 -12.83 24.05
CA VAL A 235 -11.10 -12.78 25.51
C VAL A 235 -10.82 -11.39 26.02
N ASN A 236 -9.82 -10.72 25.41
CA ASN A 236 -9.42 -9.37 25.82
C ASN A 236 -8.64 -8.65 24.70
N LYS A 237 -8.63 -7.32 24.80
CA LYS A 237 -7.91 -6.40 23.92
C LYS A 237 -7.19 -5.37 24.77
N VAL A 238 -5.88 -5.22 24.57
CA VAL A 238 -5.03 -4.31 25.35
C VAL A 238 -4.18 -3.46 24.42
N LEU A 239 -4.24 -2.13 24.60
CA LEU A 239 -3.42 -1.19 23.85
C LEU A 239 -2.02 -1.09 24.46
N THR A 240 -1.02 -0.97 23.58
CA THR A 240 0.39 -0.82 23.94
C THR A 240 1.00 0.38 23.23
N PRO A 241 1.85 1.18 23.89
CA PRO A 241 2.51 2.31 23.23
C PRO A 241 3.37 1.87 22.04
N VAL A 242 3.43 2.71 20.99
CA VAL A 242 4.37 2.52 19.87
C VAL A 242 5.79 2.84 20.33
N GLY A 243 6.76 2.02 19.92
CA GLY A 243 8.15 2.12 20.35
C GLY A 243 8.43 1.50 21.71
N GLN A 244 7.59 0.56 22.14
CA GLN A 244 7.73 -0.16 23.41
C GLN A 244 8.88 -1.16 23.33
N GLY A 245 9.88 -1.02 24.22
CA GLY A 245 11.03 -1.92 24.28
C GLY A 245 10.81 -3.19 25.09
N ASP A 246 9.92 -3.15 26.08
CA ASP A 246 9.64 -4.25 27.00
C ASP A 246 8.13 -4.50 27.14
N PHE A 247 7.69 -5.66 26.72
CA PHE A 247 6.28 -6.08 26.75
C PHE A 247 5.95 -7.02 27.91
N SER A 248 6.86 -7.28 28.85
CA SER A 248 6.70 -8.23 29.95
C SER A 248 5.41 -8.00 30.76
N SER A 249 5.09 -6.74 31.06
CA SER A 249 3.88 -6.36 31.80
C SER A 249 2.58 -6.60 31.03
N TYR A 250 2.64 -6.63 29.70
CA TYR A 250 1.50 -6.92 28.82
C TYR A 250 1.35 -8.42 28.55
N ILE A 251 2.45 -9.18 28.51
CA ILE A 251 2.45 -10.64 28.28
C ILE A 251 2.00 -11.41 29.53
N THR A 252 2.43 -10.99 30.72
CA THR A 252 2.12 -11.70 31.98
C THR A 252 0.61 -11.95 32.17
N PRO A 253 -0.30 -10.99 31.92
CA PRO A 253 -1.74 -11.22 32.06
C PRO A 253 -2.31 -12.23 31.07
N VAL A 254 -1.68 -12.45 29.92
CA VAL A 254 -2.15 -13.37 28.88
C VAL A 254 -2.22 -14.81 29.41
N LEU A 255 -1.18 -15.26 30.16
CA LEU A 255 -1.10 -16.61 30.70
C LEU A 255 -2.25 -16.96 31.66
N GLY A 256 -2.82 -15.97 32.35
CA GLY A 256 -3.93 -16.16 33.29
C GLY A 256 -5.29 -15.80 32.75
N SER A 257 -5.39 -15.38 31.50
CA SER A 257 -6.62 -14.83 30.91
C SER A 257 -7.65 -15.87 30.48
N GLY A 258 -7.24 -17.12 30.32
CA GLY A 258 -8.04 -18.18 29.68
C GLY A 258 -7.99 -18.18 28.15
N ALA A 259 -7.20 -17.29 27.54
CA ALA A 259 -6.90 -17.34 26.12
C ALA A 259 -5.97 -18.52 25.78
N ASP A 260 -6.07 -19.03 24.57
CA ASP A 260 -5.17 -20.03 23.98
C ASP A 260 -4.52 -19.53 22.69
N THR A 261 -4.75 -18.26 22.35
CA THR A 261 -4.15 -17.60 21.19
C THR A 261 -3.82 -16.15 21.55
N LEU A 262 -2.60 -15.71 21.24
CA LEU A 262 -2.16 -14.32 21.33
C LEU A 262 -2.06 -13.74 19.91
N VAL A 263 -2.77 -12.66 19.64
CA VAL A 263 -2.66 -11.90 18.41
C VAL A 263 -1.84 -10.63 18.69
N LEU A 264 -0.65 -10.56 18.11
CA LEU A 264 0.26 -9.42 18.22
C LEU A 264 0.01 -8.45 17.08
N VAL A 265 -0.84 -7.46 17.31
CA VAL A 265 -1.09 -6.37 16.36
C VAL A 265 0.01 -5.33 16.51
N HIS A 266 1.25 -5.75 16.25
CA HIS A 266 2.48 -4.97 16.31
C HIS A 266 3.24 -5.06 14.99
N TYR A 267 4.06 -4.03 14.68
CA TYR A 267 4.87 -3.97 13.49
C TYR A 267 6.30 -3.51 13.80
N GLY A 268 7.26 -3.83 12.89
CA GLY A 268 8.66 -3.43 13.05
C GLY A 268 9.27 -3.90 14.37
N GLY A 269 10.01 -3.02 15.03
CA GLY A 269 10.68 -3.32 16.31
C GLY A 269 9.73 -3.72 17.44
N ASP A 270 8.51 -3.17 17.47
CA ASP A 270 7.52 -3.52 18.50
C ASP A 270 7.08 -4.99 18.38
N MET A 271 6.91 -5.49 17.12
CA MET A 271 6.60 -6.90 16.91
C MET A 271 7.77 -7.79 17.35
N VAL A 272 8.99 -7.45 16.99
CA VAL A 272 10.19 -8.21 17.38
C VAL A 272 10.29 -8.32 18.91
N ASN A 273 10.10 -7.20 19.61
CA ASN A 273 10.17 -7.15 21.07
C ASN A 273 9.04 -7.92 21.73
N SER A 274 7.80 -7.71 21.30
CA SER A 274 6.63 -8.37 21.88
C SER A 274 6.63 -9.88 21.65
N LEU A 275 7.00 -10.33 20.46
CA LEU A 275 7.15 -11.76 20.16
C LEU A 275 8.28 -12.39 20.97
N THR A 276 9.43 -11.73 21.05
CA THR A 276 10.55 -12.21 21.87
C THR A 276 10.14 -12.36 23.34
N ASN A 277 9.42 -11.37 23.89
CA ASN A 277 8.92 -11.49 25.27
C ASN A 277 7.87 -12.60 25.40
N ALA A 278 6.95 -12.75 24.44
CA ALA A 278 5.96 -13.83 24.47
C ALA A 278 6.63 -15.22 24.54
N VAL A 279 7.67 -15.44 23.73
CA VAL A 279 8.45 -16.69 23.73
C VAL A 279 9.23 -16.85 25.05
N GLN A 280 9.90 -15.81 25.54
CA GLN A 280 10.65 -15.85 26.81
C GLN A 280 9.76 -16.15 28.01
N PHE A 281 8.49 -15.73 27.99
CA PHE A 281 7.50 -16.04 29.02
C PHE A 281 6.83 -17.42 28.83
N GLY A 282 7.31 -18.23 27.88
CA GLY A 282 6.89 -19.61 27.69
C GLY A 282 5.52 -19.78 27.02
N LEU A 283 5.02 -18.76 26.26
CA LEU A 283 3.71 -18.91 25.60
C LEU A 283 3.71 -19.99 24.51
N ARG A 284 4.87 -20.25 23.87
CA ARG A 284 4.97 -21.34 22.87
C ARG A 284 4.75 -22.73 23.45
N GLU A 285 5.23 -22.96 24.66
CA GLU A 285 5.14 -24.23 25.36
C GLU A 285 3.89 -24.33 26.23
N ALA A 286 3.13 -23.24 26.32
CA ALA A 286 1.93 -23.16 27.12
C ALA A 286 0.78 -23.97 26.51
N GLN A 287 -0.07 -24.47 27.38
CA GLN A 287 -1.35 -25.06 27.00
C GLN A 287 -2.48 -24.35 27.74
N ALA A 288 -3.56 -24.09 27.02
CA ALA A 288 -4.79 -23.55 27.59
C ALA A 288 -5.99 -24.21 26.91
N ASN A 289 -7.06 -24.39 27.66
CA ASN A 289 -8.29 -25.02 27.15
C ASN A 289 -8.07 -26.42 26.52
N GLY A 290 -7.01 -27.15 26.95
CA GLY A 290 -6.65 -28.45 26.37
C GLY A 290 -6.01 -28.36 24.98
N LYS A 291 -5.49 -27.21 24.59
CA LYS A 291 -4.85 -26.93 23.29
C LYS A 291 -3.47 -26.31 23.49
N ASP A 292 -2.59 -26.51 22.51
CA ASP A 292 -1.33 -25.77 22.43
C ASP A 292 -1.61 -24.29 22.17
N PHE A 293 -0.89 -23.43 22.87
CA PHE A 293 -1.02 -21.98 22.72
C PHE A 293 -0.47 -21.51 21.37
N GLN A 294 -1.16 -20.60 20.72
CA GLN A 294 -0.78 -20.08 19.41
C GLN A 294 -0.44 -18.60 19.46
N ILE A 295 0.44 -18.15 18.56
CA ILE A 295 0.76 -16.75 18.36
C ILE A 295 0.51 -16.40 16.89
N VAL A 296 -0.15 -15.27 16.62
CA VAL A 296 -0.46 -14.76 15.29
C VAL A 296 0.06 -13.33 15.17
N VAL A 297 0.70 -13.02 14.04
CA VAL A 297 1.17 -11.67 13.70
C VAL A 297 0.48 -11.23 12.41
N PRO A 298 -0.58 -10.40 12.46
CA PRO A 298 -1.42 -10.10 11.30
C PRO A 298 -0.70 -9.57 10.07
N LEU A 299 0.32 -8.75 10.25
CA LEU A 299 1.15 -8.19 9.18
C LEU A 299 2.60 -8.59 9.39
N PHE A 300 3.19 -9.27 8.39
CA PHE A 300 4.53 -9.83 8.50
C PHE A 300 5.44 -9.33 7.38
N SER A 301 6.70 -9.03 7.69
CA SER A 301 7.73 -8.70 6.72
C SER A 301 8.98 -9.55 6.89
N ARG A 302 9.78 -9.63 5.82
CA ARG A 302 11.12 -10.25 5.88
C ARG A 302 12.00 -9.59 6.95
N LEU A 303 11.88 -8.28 7.12
CA LEU A 303 12.67 -7.51 8.10
C LEU A 303 12.29 -7.87 9.53
N MET A 304 10.99 -7.94 9.81
CA MET A 304 10.46 -8.41 11.10
C MET A 304 10.87 -9.85 11.39
N ALA A 305 10.78 -10.72 10.39
CA ALA A 305 11.21 -12.12 10.49
C ALA A 305 12.70 -12.21 10.88
N ARG A 306 13.56 -11.44 10.19
CA ARG A 306 14.99 -11.40 10.51
C ARG A 306 15.25 -10.86 11.92
N GLY A 307 14.55 -9.83 12.34
CA GLY A 307 14.67 -9.26 13.68
C GLY A 307 14.27 -10.24 14.79
N ALA A 308 13.23 -11.03 14.56
CA ALA A 308 12.74 -12.02 15.52
C ALA A 308 13.52 -13.35 15.50
N GLY A 309 14.24 -13.65 14.40
CA GLY A 309 15.04 -14.88 14.27
C GLY A 309 14.20 -16.15 14.42
N GLU A 310 14.66 -17.11 15.21
CA GLU A 310 13.99 -18.40 15.45
C GLU A 310 12.60 -18.25 16.10
N ASN A 311 12.33 -17.11 16.72
CA ASN A 311 11.04 -16.88 17.39
C ASN A 311 9.84 -16.84 16.45
N ILE A 312 10.04 -16.71 15.13
CA ILE A 312 8.95 -16.69 14.16
C ILE A 312 8.48 -18.06 13.69
N ALA A 313 9.23 -19.13 13.98
CA ALA A 313 8.92 -20.48 13.47
C ALA A 313 7.45 -20.86 13.75
N GLY A 314 6.71 -21.31 12.73
CA GLY A 314 5.31 -21.70 12.84
C GLY A 314 4.29 -20.56 12.92
N ILE A 315 4.71 -19.29 13.05
CA ILE A 315 3.80 -18.14 13.19
C ILE A 315 3.25 -17.71 11.83
N PHE A 316 1.92 -17.54 11.74
CA PHE A 316 1.23 -17.05 10.56
C PHE A 316 1.11 -15.52 10.56
N GLY A 317 1.15 -14.96 9.35
CA GLY A 317 0.86 -13.55 9.08
C GLY A 317 0.58 -13.32 7.60
N SER A 318 0.18 -12.10 7.25
CA SER A 318 -0.07 -11.71 5.86
C SER A 318 0.97 -10.75 5.31
N THR A 319 1.15 -10.75 4.01
CA THR A 319 2.00 -9.79 3.27
C THR A 319 1.45 -9.59 1.87
N ASN A 320 1.80 -8.47 1.21
CA ASN A 320 1.36 -8.22 -0.17
C ASN A 320 2.35 -8.71 -1.23
N TRP A 321 3.56 -9.09 -0.81
CA TRP A 321 4.63 -9.55 -1.70
C TRP A 321 5.75 -10.22 -0.90
N HIS A 322 6.41 -11.20 -1.52
CA HIS A 322 7.59 -11.85 -0.95
C HIS A 322 8.62 -12.15 -2.06
N TRP A 323 9.90 -11.98 -1.75
CA TRP A 323 11.00 -12.14 -2.71
C TRP A 323 11.11 -13.54 -3.34
N SER A 324 10.51 -14.55 -2.72
CA SER A 324 10.48 -15.93 -3.24
C SER A 324 9.40 -16.19 -4.29
N LEU A 325 8.56 -15.20 -4.62
CA LEU A 325 7.63 -15.30 -5.73
C LEU A 325 8.37 -15.55 -7.04
N THR A 326 7.78 -16.40 -7.90
CA THR A 326 8.45 -16.91 -9.11
C THR A 326 8.01 -16.25 -10.41
N ASP A 327 7.05 -15.33 -10.37
CA ASP A 327 6.65 -14.56 -11.52
C ASP A 327 7.78 -13.63 -12.03
N ALA A 328 7.71 -13.23 -13.29
CA ALA A 328 8.79 -12.50 -13.96
C ALA A 328 9.11 -11.16 -13.29
N GLY A 329 8.08 -10.41 -12.86
CA GLY A 329 8.25 -9.11 -12.19
C GLY A 329 8.94 -9.26 -10.85
N SER A 330 8.48 -10.18 -10.00
CA SER A 330 9.09 -10.46 -8.70
C SER A 330 10.55 -10.89 -8.83
N GLN A 331 10.87 -11.76 -9.81
CA GLN A 331 12.23 -12.21 -10.04
C GLN A 331 13.13 -11.10 -10.62
N ALA A 332 12.62 -10.24 -11.49
CA ALA A 332 13.37 -9.11 -12.02
C ALA A 332 13.73 -8.13 -10.89
N PHE A 333 12.77 -7.78 -10.02
CA PHE A 333 13.04 -6.89 -8.89
C PHE A 333 13.99 -7.51 -7.87
N THR A 334 13.77 -8.77 -7.49
CA THR A 334 14.63 -9.49 -6.54
C THR A 334 16.08 -9.55 -7.04
N ARG A 335 16.29 -9.83 -8.34
CA ARG A 335 17.62 -9.86 -8.96
C ARG A 335 18.26 -8.48 -8.97
N SER A 336 17.58 -7.43 -9.43
CA SER A 336 18.10 -6.08 -9.51
C SER A 336 18.48 -5.53 -8.15
N PHE A 337 17.57 -5.64 -7.18
CA PHE A 337 17.80 -5.22 -5.81
C PHE A 337 18.94 -6.01 -5.15
N GLY A 338 18.89 -7.35 -5.27
CA GLY A 338 19.91 -8.23 -4.70
C GLY A 338 21.31 -8.01 -5.28
N THR A 339 21.42 -7.74 -6.60
CA THR A 339 22.67 -7.42 -7.26
C THR A 339 23.28 -6.13 -6.70
N LYS A 340 22.46 -5.10 -6.46
CA LYS A 340 22.93 -3.81 -5.97
C LYS A 340 23.25 -3.81 -4.48
N TYR A 341 22.41 -4.44 -3.66
CA TYR A 341 22.48 -4.32 -2.20
C TYR A 341 22.99 -5.57 -1.47
N GLY A 342 23.11 -6.72 -2.16
CA GLY A 342 23.69 -7.95 -1.60
C GLY A 342 22.72 -8.81 -0.74
N PHE A 343 21.43 -8.47 -0.73
CA PHE A 343 20.39 -9.21 0.00
C PHE A 343 19.03 -9.06 -0.69
N PRO A 344 18.06 -9.96 -0.44
CA PRO A 344 16.75 -9.87 -1.09
C PRO A 344 15.92 -8.69 -0.56
N PRO A 345 15.07 -8.06 -1.40
CA PRO A 345 14.20 -6.97 -0.98
C PRO A 345 13.08 -7.43 -0.03
N SER A 346 12.55 -6.48 0.76
CA SER A 346 11.33 -6.67 1.54
C SER A 346 10.07 -6.27 0.74
N GLN A 347 8.88 -6.58 1.29
CA GLN A 347 7.62 -6.05 0.78
C GLN A 347 7.57 -4.52 0.77
N ALA A 348 8.24 -3.87 1.73
CA ALA A 348 8.35 -2.41 1.81
C ALA A 348 9.13 -1.85 0.61
N ALA A 349 10.25 -2.48 0.28
CA ALA A 349 11.06 -2.17 -0.89
C ALA A 349 10.26 -2.35 -2.19
N HIS A 350 9.59 -3.50 -2.36
CA HIS A 350 8.77 -3.77 -3.53
C HIS A 350 7.67 -2.72 -3.73
N THR A 351 6.90 -2.44 -2.67
CA THR A 351 5.83 -1.44 -2.71
C THR A 351 6.36 -0.07 -3.13
N ALA A 352 7.47 0.37 -2.54
CA ALA A 352 8.07 1.66 -2.85
C ALA A 352 8.56 1.75 -4.31
N TYR A 353 9.20 0.71 -4.81
CA TYR A 353 9.63 0.64 -6.20
C TYR A 353 8.45 0.72 -7.17
N CYS A 354 7.41 -0.10 -6.95
CA CYS A 354 6.20 -0.09 -7.78
C CYS A 354 5.52 1.27 -7.83
N GLN A 355 5.42 1.98 -6.70
CA GLN A 355 4.79 3.30 -6.65
C GLN A 355 5.45 4.32 -7.57
N VAL A 356 6.77 4.30 -7.65
CA VAL A 356 7.52 5.21 -8.55
C VAL A 356 7.24 4.87 -10.01
N LEU A 357 7.23 3.58 -10.37
CA LEU A 357 6.90 3.16 -11.74
C LEU A 357 5.46 3.50 -12.12
N LEU A 358 4.51 3.24 -11.22
CA LEU A 358 3.09 3.52 -11.46
C LEU A 358 2.81 5.01 -11.61
N TYR A 359 3.49 5.86 -10.83
CA TYR A 359 3.43 7.31 -11.02
C TYR A 359 4.05 7.74 -12.35
N ALA A 360 5.22 7.23 -12.69
CA ALA A 360 5.92 7.56 -13.93
C ALA A 360 5.07 7.16 -15.16
N ASP A 361 4.47 5.98 -15.13
CA ASP A 361 3.57 5.50 -16.17
C ASP A 361 2.30 6.38 -16.28
N ALA A 362 1.67 6.69 -15.16
CA ALA A 362 0.47 7.53 -15.16
C ALA A 362 0.74 8.94 -15.74
N VAL A 363 1.88 9.55 -15.37
CA VAL A 363 2.34 10.82 -15.95
C VAL A 363 2.56 10.67 -17.47
N THR A 364 3.20 9.58 -17.89
CA THR A 364 3.49 9.32 -19.32
C THR A 364 2.21 9.14 -20.12
N ARG A 365 1.25 8.34 -19.65
CA ARG A 365 -0.08 8.18 -20.29
C ARG A 365 -0.89 9.48 -20.30
N ALA A 366 -0.83 10.27 -19.23
CA ALA A 366 -1.47 11.58 -19.15
C ALA A 366 -0.80 12.61 -20.06
N GLY A 367 0.46 12.41 -20.44
CA GLY A 367 1.28 13.41 -21.15
C GLY A 367 1.49 14.70 -20.33
N SER A 368 1.36 14.63 -19.01
CA SER A 368 1.35 15.79 -18.11
C SER A 368 1.72 15.40 -16.68
N PHE A 369 2.42 16.30 -15.98
CA PHE A 369 2.66 16.22 -14.54
C PHE A 369 1.51 16.80 -13.71
N ASN A 370 0.47 17.35 -14.35
CA ASN A 370 -0.69 17.88 -13.63
C ASN A 370 -1.33 16.76 -12.79
N PRO A 371 -1.47 16.91 -11.47
CA PRO A 371 -1.95 15.84 -10.60
C PRO A 371 -3.34 15.34 -10.99
N CYS A 372 -4.22 16.19 -11.49
CA CYS A 372 -5.57 15.75 -11.88
C CYS A 372 -5.57 14.92 -13.17
N SER A 373 -4.64 15.19 -14.09
CA SER A 373 -4.45 14.33 -15.26
C SER A 373 -3.83 12.97 -14.86
N VAL A 374 -2.95 12.95 -13.86
CA VAL A 374 -2.38 11.72 -13.30
C VAL A 374 -3.46 10.89 -12.59
N VAL A 375 -4.31 11.53 -11.78
CA VAL A 375 -5.48 10.89 -11.15
C VAL A 375 -6.38 10.27 -12.20
N GLU A 376 -6.80 11.02 -13.23
CA GLU A 376 -7.64 10.51 -14.32
C GLU A 376 -7.00 9.32 -15.04
N ALA A 377 -5.67 9.36 -15.28
CA ALA A 377 -4.94 8.26 -15.88
C ALA A 377 -4.92 6.99 -15.04
N LEU A 378 -4.99 7.08 -13.71
CA LEU A 378 -5.06 5.94 -12.78
C LEU A 378 -6.50 5.44 -12.58
N GLU A 379 -7.50 6.32 -12.65
CA GLU A 379 -8.92 5.98 -12.46
C GLU A 379 -9.59 5.39 -13.72
N THR A 380 -9.03 5.64 -14.91
CA THR A 380 -9.67 5.28 -16.18
C THR A 380 -9.28 3.86 -16.61
N GLY A 381 -10.24 2.94 -16.61
CA GLY A 381 -10.08 1.56 -17.06
C GLY A 381 -11.25 0.68 -16.63
N ASP A 382 -11.30 -0.53 -17.20
CA ASP A 382 -12.42 -1.47 -17.04
C ASP A 382 -12.31 -2.34 -15.77
N GLY A 383 -11.27 -2.11 -14.93
CA GLY A 383 -11.05 -2.88 -13.71
C GLY A 383 -10.46 -4.28 -13.93
N LEU A 384 -10.41 -5.08 -12.87
CA LEU A 384 -9.85 -6.44 -12.89
C LEU A 384 -10.84 -7.43 -13.54
N PRO A 385 -10.37 -8.36 -14.37
CA PRO A 385 -11.22 -9.41 -14.89
C PRO A 385 -11.72 -10.33 -13.75
N GLY A 386 -12.97 -10.79 -13.85
CA GLY A 386 -13.55 -11.76 -12.90
C GLY A 386 -14.23 -11.14 -11.68
N ILE A 387 -14.12 -9.85 -11.44
CA ILE A 387 -14.80 -9.14 -10.35
C ILE A 387 -16.08 -8.49 -10.90
N ASP A 388 -17.23 -9.03 -10.51
CA ASP A 388 -18.57 -8.49 -10.88
C ASP A 388 -19.05 -7.50 -9.81
N ASP A 389 -18.49 -6.31 -9.85
CA ASP A 389 -18.81 -5.21 -8.95
C ASP A 389 -18.81 -3.88 -9.74
N PRO A 390 -19.84 -3.02 -9.61
CA PRO A 390 -19.89 -1.73 -10.32
C PRO A 390 -18.76 -0.77 -9.94
N GLU A 391 -18.11 -0.94 -8.80
CA GLU A 391 -16.94 -0.18 -8.38
C GLU A 391 -15.62 -0.74 -8.93
N ASN A 392 -15.65 -1.88 -9.64
CA ASN A 392 -14.46 -2.46 -10.26
C ASN A 392 -14.07 -1.65 -11.50
N THR A 393 -13.62 -0.44 -11.28
CA THR A 393 -13.14 0.49 -12.29
C THR A 393 -11.80 1.06 -11.88
N GLY A 394 -10.95 1.36 -12.87
CA GLY A 394 -9.60 1.86 -12.68
C GLY A 394 -8.63 1.19 -13.66
N PHE A 395 -7.43 1.71 -13.74
CA PHE A 395 -6.42 1.19 -14.66
C PHE A 395 -5.75 -0.07 -14.09
N VAL A 396 -5.64 -1.11 -14.91
CA VAL A 396 -5.02 -2.38 -14.53
C VAL A 396 -3.60 -2.46 -15.07
N PHE A 397 -2.69 -2.80 -14.18
CA PHE A 397 -1.28 -3.07 -14.46
C PHE A 397 -0.97 -4.54 -14.21
N ASP A 398 0.04 -5.06 -14.89
CA ASP A 398 0.53 -6.43 -14.72
C ASP A 398 2.07 -6.45 -14.74
N GLY A 399 2.65 -7.60 -14.42
CA GLY A 399 4.09 -7.82 -14.47
C GLY A 399 4.92 -7.14 -13.38
N LEU A 400 4.27 -6.49 -12.40
CA LEU A 400 4.94 -5.92 -11.22
C LEU A 400 5.19 -6.94 -10.09
N GLY A 401 4.65 -8.14 -10.23
CA GLY A 401 4.73 -9.20 -9.22
C GLY A 401 3.49 -9.33 -8.34
N ASN A 402 3.17 -10.57 -8.00
CA ASN A 402 1.98 -10.94 -7.22
C ASN A 402 0.65 -10.57 -7.91
N GLY A 403 0.52 -10.92 -9.20
CA GLY A 403 -0.71 -10.79 -9.97
C GLY A 403 -1.01 -9.40 -10.51
N PRO A 404 -2.13 -9.28 -11.27
CA PRO A 404 -2.61 -8.01 -11.78
C PRO A 404 -2.91 -7.02 -10.64
N THR A 405 -2.68 -5.76 -10.90
CA THR A 405 -2.78 -4.69 -9.92
C THR A 405 -3.74 -3.62 -10.42
N LEU A 406 -4.72 -3.25 -9.60
CA LEU A 406 -5.70 -2.19 -9.87
C LEU A 406 -5.61 -1.11 -8.78
N TYR A 407 -5.57 0.17 -9.16
CA TYR A 407 -6.06 1.24 -8.28
C TYR A 407 -7.54 1.44 -8.56
N ARG A 408 -8.41 1.07 -7.60
CA ARG A 408 -9.85 1.25 -7.76
C ARG A 408 -10.22 2.74 -7.74
N ALA A 409 -10.97 3.21 -8.75
CA ALA A 409 -11.33 4.61 -8.88
C ALA A 409 -12.20 5.14 -7.72
N ALA A 410 -12.99 4.28 -7.06
CA ALA A 410 -13.91 4.69 -5.99
C ALA A 410 -13.21 5.15 -4.69
N ASP A 411 -11.98 4.65 -4.42
CA ASP A 411 -11.29 4.92 -3.16
C ASP A 411 -9.75 4.97 -3.25
N HIS A 412 -9.18 4.76 -4.44
CA HIS A 412 -7.73 4.74 -4.71
C HIS A 412 -6.97 3.64 -3.95
N GLN A 413 -7.69 2.58 -3.55
CA GLN A 413 -7.06 1.39 -3.00
C GLN A 413 -6.47 0.51 -4.09
N CYS A 414 -5.26 0.06 -3.88
CA CYS A 414 -4.65 -1.01 -4.68
C CYS A 414 -5.30 -2.36 -4.35
N PHE A 415 -5.76 -3.05 -5.37
CA PHE A 415 -6.22 -4.43 -5.30
C PHE A 415 -5.30 -5.34 -6.09
N LYS A 416 -4.84 -6.39 -5.46
CA LYS A 416 -4.07 -7.52 -5.97
C LYS A 416 -4.14 -8.66 -4.96
N ASP A 417 -3.61 -9.82 -5.31
CA ASP A 417 -3.59 -10.98 -4.41
C ASP A 417 -2.86 -10.66 -3.09
N VAL A 418 -3.28 -11.32 -2.02
CA VAL A 418 -2.69 -11.22 -0.70
C VAL A 418 -2.06 -12.56 -0.32
N LEU A 419 -0.83 -12.50 0.16
CA LEU A 419 -0.10 -13.69 0.59
C LEU A 419 -0.32 -13.94 2.08
N VAL A 420 -0.54 -15.19 2.45
CA VAL A 420 -0.36 -15.64 3.83
C VAL A 420 0.97 -16.37 3.90
N VAL A 421 1.79 -15.96 4.86
CA VAL A 421 3.11 -16.53 5.12
C VAL A 421 3.17 -17.18 6.48
N ARG A 422 4.09 -18.12 6.63
CA ARG A 422 4.41 -18.76 7.90
C ARG A 422 5.92 -18.73 8.14
N GLY A 423 6.32 -18.55 9.39
CA GLY A 423 7.72 -18.69 9.79
C GLY A 423 8.20 -20.12 9.59
N LYS A 424 9.36 -20.29 8.93
CA LYS A 424 9.98 -21.61 8.70
C LYS A 424 10.59 -22.17 9.96
N GLU A 425 10.42 -23.47 10.19
CA GLU A 425 11.07 -24.22 11.27
C GLU A 425 12.56 -24.43 11.00
N ASN A 426 12.94 -24.61 9.75
CA ASN A 426 14.31 -24.89 9.30
C ASN A 426 14.66 -23.97 8.13
N PRO A 427 15.02 -22.72 8.39
CA PRO A 427 15.40 -21.78 7.35
C PRO A 427 16.75 -22.14 6.72
N GLU A 428 16.89 -21.95 5.40
CA GLU A 428 18.15 -22.21 4.66
C GLU A 428 19.16 -21.07 4.83
N SER A 429 18.70 -19.87 5.19
CA SER A 429 19.55 -18.69 5.42
C SER A 429 18.85 -17.67 6.33
N GLU A 430 19.59 -16.65 6.77
CA GLU A 430 19.05 -15.51 7.54
C GLU A 430 17.98 -14.70 6.81
N PHE A 431 17.77 -14.91 5.51
CA PHE A 431 16.76 -14.23 4.70
C PHE A 431 15.59 -15.14 4.32
N ASP A 432 15.77 -16.46 4.40
CA ASP A 432 14.79 -17.46 4.00
C ASP A 432 13.94 -17.93 5.19
N LEU A 433 13.39 -16.97 5.93
CA LEU A 433 12.71 -17.20 7.20
C LEU A 433 11.20 -17.41 7.06
N LEU A 434 10.63 -17.08 5.91
CA LEU A 434 9.18 -17.14 5.65
C LEU A 434 8.90 -18.05 4.45
N GLU A 435 7.83 -18.82 4.53
CA GLU A 435 7.25 -19.56 3.41
C GLU A 435 5.86 -19.03 3.08
N ILE A 436 5.53 -18.94 1.79
CA ILE A 436 4.17 -18.63 1.34
C ILE A 436 3.33 -19.90 1.49
N VAL A 437 2.29 -19.85 2.31
CA VAL A 437 1.38 -20.99 2.55
C VAL A 437 0.06 -20.84 1.82
N GLU A 438 -0.33 -19.63 1.46
CA GLU A 438 -1.53 -19.35 0.68
C GLU A 438 -1.34 -18.09 -0.15
N VAL A 439 -1.87 -18.10 -1.36
CA VAL A 439 -2.08 -16.93 -2.21
C VAL A 439 -3.58 -16.71 -2.28
N THR A 440 -4.08 -15.74 -1.52
CA THR A 440 -5.50 -15.40 -1.50
C THR A 440 -5.81 -14.50 -2.68
N PRO A 441 -6.62 -14.93 -3.64
CA PRO A 441 -6.92 -14.15 -4.82
C PRO A 441 -7.74 -12.89 -4.48
N THR A 442 -7.59 -11.87 -5.31
CA THR A 442 -8.18 -10.55 -5.12
C THR A 442 -9.69 -10.59 -4.88
N GLU A 443 -10.42 -11.51 -5.54
CA GLU A 443 -11.86 -11.66 -5.38
C GLU A 443 -12.28 -12.01 -3.94
N GLN A 444 -11.42 -12.69 -3.19
CA GLN A 444 -11.68 -13.08 -1.81
C GLN A 444 -11.37 -11.97 -0.80
N VAL A 445 -10.58 -10.98 -1.20
CA VAL A 445 -10.24 -9.82 -0.36
C VAL A 445 -10.91 -8.53 -0.85
N TRP A 446 -11.77 -8.63 -1.86
CA TRP A 446 -12.55 -7.50 -2.39
C TRP A 446 -13.61 -7.05 -1.38
N TYR A 447 -13.91 -5.75 -1.36
CA TYR A 447 -14.93 -5.13 -0.53
C TYR A 447 -15.52 -3.90 -1.24
N ALA A 448 -16.76 -3.54 -0.95
CA ALA A 448 -17.38 -2.31 -1.44
C ALA A 448 -16.76 -1.08 -0.75
N SER A 449 -16.61 0.04 -1.45
CA SER A 449 -15.96 1.24 -0.90
C SER A 449 -16.72 1.89 0.27
N ASP A 450 -18.00 1.53 0.44
CA ASP A 450 -18.87 1.93 1.55
C ASP A 450 -18.96 0.88 2.67
N HIS A 451 -18.17 -0.20 2.60
CA HIS A 451 -18.11 -1.20 3.66
C HIS A 451 -17.89 -0.53 5.03
N PRO A 452 -18.54 -0.97 6.12
CA PRO A 452 -18.52 -0.29 7.42
C PRO A 452 -17.13 0.06 7.96
N GLN A 453 -16.11 -0.76 7.68
CA GLN A 453 -14.72 -0.49 8.07
C GLN A 453 -14.06 0.66 7.27
N PHE A 454 -14.69 1.14 6.19
CA PHE A 454 -14.19 2.22 5.32
C PHE A 454 -15.15 3.42 5.26
N ALA A 455 -16.27 3.33 5.95
CA ALA A 455 -17.34 4.32 5.89
C ALA A 455 -16.89 5.73 6.34
N GLY A 456 -17.57 6.75 5.83
CA GLY A 456 -17.40 8.16 6.22
C GLY A 456 -16.37 8.95 5.41
N GLY A 457 -15.65 8.30 4.48
CA GLY A 457 -14.71 8.98 3.59
C GLY A 457 -15.35 9.49 2.29
N ASN A 458 -14.73 10.51 1.72
CA ASN A 458 -15.03 11.03 0.40
C ASN A 458 -13.71 11.42 -0.27
N LEU A 459 -13.47 10.96 -1.49
CA LEU A 459 -12.29 11.37 -2.27
C LEU A 459 -12.25 12.90 -2.46
N GLY A 460 -13.41 13.52 -2.61
CA GLY A 460 -13.52 14.91 -3.02
C GLY A 460 -13.18 15.10 -4.49
N THR A 461 -12.70 16.28 -4.82
CA THR A 461 -12.20 16.62 -6.16
C THR A 461 -10.69 16.74 -6.12
N CYS A 462 -10.04 16.32 -7.20
CA CYS A 462 -8.60 16.56 -7.36
C CYS A 462 -8.30 18.05 -7.27
N ASN A 463 -7.22 18.38 -6.55
CA ASN A 463 -6.67 19.72 -6.48
C ASN A 463 -5.39 19.81 -7.34
N PRO A 464 -5.35 20.64 -8.39
CA PRO A 464 -4.14 20.83 -9.20
C PRO A 464 -3.12 21.79 -8.56
N GLY A 465 -3.41 22.32 -7.39
CA GLY A 465 -2.72 23.48 -6.84
C GLY A 465 -3.27 24.80 -7.42
N ALA A 466 -2.92 25.92 -6.85
CA ALA A 466 -3.38 27.25 -7.28
C ALA A 466 -2.24 28.10 -7.83
#